data_9e5f9ca92699361f8e02224fea2eebd4
#
_entry.id   9e5f9ca92699361f8e02224fea2eebd4
#
_cell.length_a   1.000
_cell.length_b   1.000
_cell.length_c   1.000
_cell.angle_alpha   90.00
_cell.angle_beta   90.00
_cell.angle_gamma   90.00
#
_symmetry.space_group_name_H-M   'P 1'
#
loop_
_entity.id
_entity.type
_entity.pdbx_description
1 polymer ?
#
loop_
_entity_poly.entity_id
_entity_poly.type
_entity_poly.pdbx_seq_one_letter_code
_entity_poly.pdbx_strand_id
1 'polypeptide(L)'
;VSAFLLNRSSDLDLKNLEDGFEVLKEACPEFRLSKVHGRMKPKDKEEEMQRFVSGETQILVATTVIEVGVNVPNASVMVILEAQRFGLAQLHQLRGRVGRGADQSYCILVTPYKLSEDTRKRIDIMCDTNDGFRIAEADLKLRGPGDLEGTQQSGMAFDLKIADIARDGQLVQMARDEAQKIIDEDPECKSNKYDLLWNRLRQLRKTNINWAAIS
;
A
#
# COMPACT_ATOMS: atom_id res chain seq x y z
N VAL A 1 -2.27 25.74 3.58
CA VAL A 1 -2.46 24.35 4.02
C VAL A 1 -3.47 23.70 3.10
N SER A 2 -3.08 22.67 2.36
CA SER A 2 -4.01 21.89 1.55
C SER A 2 -4.30 20.58 2.26
N ALA A 3 -5.57 20.29 2.49
CA ALA A 3 -6.02 19.10 3.19
C ALA A 3 -6.71 18.12 2.25
N PHE A 4 -6.41 16.84 2.43
CA PHE A 4 -6.97 15.74 1.66
C PHE A 4 -7.80 14.87 2.59
N LEU A 5 -9.09 14.70 2.33
CA LEU A 5 -10.00 13.89 3.14
C LEU A 5 -10.46 12.69 2.33
N LEU A 6 -10.15 11.51 2.83
CA LEU A 6 -10.45 10.24 2.16
C LEU A 6 -11.47 9.42 2.94
N ASN A 7 -12.47 8.90 2.23
CA ASN A 7 -13.39 7.89 2.72
C ASN A 7 -13.40 6.65 1.79
N ARG A 8 -13.65 5.45 2.32
CA ARG A 8 -13.69 4.23 1.52
C ARG A 8 -15.02 4.09 0.79
N SER A 9 -15.00 3.78 -0.52
CA SER A 9 -16.21 3.75 -1.34
C SER A 9 -17.04 2.46 -1.20
N SER A 10 -18.31 2.64 -0.76
CA SER A 10 -19.45 1.77 -1.05
C SER A 10 -20.61 2.64 -1.53
N ASP A 11 -21.70 2.07 -2.01
CA ASP A 11 -22.86 2.86 -2.49
C ASP A 11 -23.49 3.76 -1.40
N LEU A 12 -23.37 3.37 -0.13
CA LEU A 12 -23.72 4.18 1.04
C LEU A 12 -22.73 5.35 1.27
N ASP A 13 -21.49 5.21 0.83
CA ASP A 13 -20.44 6.19 1.11
C ASP A 13 -20.54 7.43 0.21
N LEU A 14 -21.23 7.37 -0.93
CA LEU A 14 -21.43 8.53 -1.78
C LEU A 14 -22.34 9.56 -1.12
N LYS A 15 -23.42 9.09 -0.46
CA LYS A 15 -24.29 9.95 0.33
C LYS A 15 -23.54 10.53 1.52
N ASN A 16 -22.75 9.71 2.21
CA ASN A 16 -21.90 10.17 3.32
C ASN A 16 -20.82 11.16 2.86
N LEU A 17 -20.30 11.02 1.64
CA LEU A 17 -19.36 12.00 1.07
C LEU A 17 -20.03 13.32 0.77
N GLU A 18 -21.23 13.32 0.20
CA GLU A 18 -21.99 14.55 -0.09
C GLU A 18 -22.40 15.25 1.21
N ASP A 19 -22.95 14.51 2.17
CA ASP A 19 -23.29 15.03 3.49
C ASP A 19 -22.05 15.60 4.21
N GLY A 20 -20.92 14.87 4.18
CA GLY A 20 -19.64 15.31 4.75
C GLY A 20 -19.05 16.53 4.04
N PHE A 21 -19.23 16.64 2.72
CA PHE A 21 -18.79 17.79 1.93
C PHE A 21 -19.55 19.07 2.34
N GLU A 22 -20.86 18.98 2.48
CA GLU A 22 -21.67 20.15 2.92
C GLU A 22 -21.35 20.53 4.36
N VAL A 23 -21.18 19.57 5.28
CA VAL A 23 -20.74 19.83 6.66
C VAL A 23 -19.39 20.54 6.69
N LEU A 24 -18.43 20.10 5.88
CA LEU A 24 -17.11 20.74 5.81
C LEU A 24 -17.18 22.15 5.23
N LYS A 25 -18.04 22.37 4.24
CA LYS A 25 -18.24 23.66 3.61
C LYS A 25 -18.84 24.68 4.60
N GLU A 26 -19.74 24.23 5.48
CA GLU A 26 -20.29 25.06 6.55
C GLU A 26 -19.28 25.29 7.68
N ALA A 27 -18.48 24.25 8.03
CA ALA A 27 -17.51 24.34 9.12
C ALA A 27 -16.25 25.15 8.76
N CYS A 28 -15.90 25.20 7.47
CA CYS A 28 -14.68 25.83 6.97
C CYS A 28 -14.98 26.79 5.81
N PRO A 29 -15.81 27.86 6.04
CA PRO A 29 -16.26 28.76 4.97
C PRO A 29 -15.12 29.57 4.33
N GLU A 30 -13.99 29.70 5.00
CA GLU A 30 -12.79 30.38 4.52
C GLU A 30 -12.04 29.58 3.45
N PHE A 31 -12.30 28.26 3.32
CA PHE A 31 -11.63 27.38 2.35
C PHE A 31 -12.57 27.01 1.20
N ARG A 32 -12.00 26.96 0.01
CA ARG A 32 -12.69 26.41 -1.15
C ARG A 32 -12.45 24.93 -1.24
N LEU A 33 -13.51 24.17 -1.48
CA LEU A 33 -13.51 22.72 -1.50
C LEU A 33 -13.67 22.19 -2.92
N SER A 34 -12.97 21.11 -3.23
CA SER A 34 -13.19 20.21 -4.37
C SER A 34 -13.67 18.86 -3.91
N LYS A 35 -14.46 18.16 -4.72
CA LYS A 35 -14.87 16.78 -4.45
C LYS A 35 -14.57 15.87 -5.62
N VAL A 36 -14.08 14.65 -5.34
CA VAL A 36 -13.81 13.65 -6.36
C VAL A 36 -14.28 12.27 -5.90
N HIS A 37 -15.08 11.60 -6.72
CA HIS A 37 -15.57 10.25 -6.43
C HIS A 37 -15.69 9.37 -7.68
N GLY A 38 -15.86 8.06 -7.47
CA GLY A 38 -15.83 7.05 -8.53
C GLY A 38 -16.84 7.24 -9.66
N ARG A 39 -18.02 7.82 -9.36
CA ARG A 39 -19.10 8.01 -10.34
C ARG A 39 -18.97 9.25 -11.22
N MET A 40 -18.00 10.14 -10.94
CA MET A 40 -17.75 11.30 -11.80
C MET A 40 -17.18 10.87 -13.14
N LYS A 41 -17.49 11.64 -14.19
CA LYS A 41 -16.85 11.46 -15.50
C LYS A 41 -15.35 11.76 -15.39
N PRO A 42 -14.50 11.11 -16.20
CA PRO A 42 -13.05 11.32 -16.13
C PRO A 42 -12.65 12.80 -16.27
N LYS A 43 -13.29 13.54 -17.16
CA LYS A 43 -13.03 14.95 -17.37
C LYS A 43 -13.32 15.80 -16.12
N ASP A 44 -14.48 15.56 -15.48
CA ASP A 44 -14.88 16.32 -14.27
C ASP A 44 -13.94 16.01 -13.09
N LYS A 45 -13.45 14.76 -12.99
CA LYS A 45 -12.43 14.39 -12.00
C LYS A 45 -11.12 15.14 -12.23
N GLU A 46 -10.70 15.22 -13.48
CA GLU A 46 -9.45 15.89 -13.85
C GLU A 46 -9.55 17.40 -13.56
N GLU A 47 -10.67 18.03 -13.88
CA GLU A 47 -10.92 19.44 -13.61
C GLU A 47 -10.87 19.73 -12.09
N GLU A 48 -11.57 18.96 -11.25
CA GLU A 48 -11.54 19.12 -9.80
C GLU A 48 -10.15 18.87 -9.20
N MET A 49 -9.43 17.90 -9.73
CA MET A 49 -8.03 17.63 -9.33
C MET A 49 -7.11 18.79 -9.70
N GLN A 50 -7.25 19.37 -10.88
CA GLN A 50 -6.45 20.51 -11.32
C GLN A 50 -6.70 21.74 -10.44
N ARG A 51 -7.94 22.01 -10.07
CA ARG A 51 -8.29 23.07 -9.13
C ARG A 51 -7.60 22.92 -7.77
N PHE A 52 -7.49 21.67 -7.30
CA PHE A 52 -6.79 21.39 -6.05
C PHE A 52 -5.27 21.50 -6.20
N VAL A 53 -4.69 20.98 -7.26
CA VAL A 53 -3.24 21.06 -7.54
C VAL A 53 -2.79 22.50 -7.77
N SER A 54 -3.60 23.32 -8.45
CA SER A 54 -3.31 24.73 -8.67
C SER A 54 -3.48 25.62 -7.42
N GLY A 55 -4.05 25.07 -6.34
CA GLY A 55 -4.36 25.81 -5.11
C GLY A 55 -5.62 26.68 -5.21
N GLU A 56 -6.39 26.56 -6.29
CA GLU A 56 -7.70 27.21 -6.40
C GLU A 56 -8.64 26.71 -5.30
N THR A 57 -8.58 25.43 -4.97
CA THR A 57 -9.25 24.83 -3.82
C THR A 57 -8.23 24.33 -2.80
N GLN A 58 -8.52 24.46 -1.52
CA GLN A 58 -7.61 24.13 -0.42
C GLN A 58 -7.94 22.79 0.25
N ILE A 59 -9.17 22.32 0.10
CA ILE A 59 -9.60 21.03 0.66
C ILE A 59 -10.15 20.16 -0.46
N LEU A 60 -9.61 18.95 -0.60
CA LEU A 60 -10.12 17.93 -1.49
C LEU A 60 -10.79 16.81 -0.70
N VAL A 61 -12.08 16.62 -0.94
CA VAL A 61 -12.86 15.52 -0.36
C VAL A 61 -12.99 14.42 -1.41
N ALA A 62 -12.56 13.21 -1.07
CA ALA A 62 -12.51 12.14 -2.06
C ALA A 62 -12.90 10.76 -1.52
N THR A 63 -13.42 9.90 -2.40
CA THR A 63 -13.47 8.46 -2.14
C THR A 63 -12.17 7.78 -2.60
N THR A 64 -11.91 6.56 -2.12
CA THR A 64 -10.68 5.78 -2.39
C THR A 64 -10.34 5.52 -3.86
N VAL A 65 -11.17 5.94 -4.79
CA VAL A 65 -10.97 5.77 -6.24
C VAL A 65 -9.79 6.61 -6.79
N ILE A 66 -9.18 7.46 -5.95
CA ILE A 66 -7.99 8.23 -6.34
C ILE A 66 -6.72 7.38 -6.06
N GLU A 67 -6.72 6.15 -6.52
CA GLU A 67 -5.59 5.22 -6.28
C GLU A 67 -4.39 5.51 -7.17
N VAL A 68 -4.54 6.19 -8.30
CA VAL A 68 -3.48 6.20 -9.31
C VAL A 68 -3.05 7.61 -9.73
N GLY A 69 -1.77 7.89 -9.48
CA GLY A 69 -1.01 8.84 -10.29
C GLY A 69 -1.08 10.31 -9.89
N VAL A 70 -1.93 10.73 -8.95
CA VAL A 70 -1.98 12.15 -8.60
C VAL A 70 -0.97 12.45 -7.50
N ASN A 71 0.11 13.10 -7.92
CA ASN A 71 1.06 13.71 -7.00
C ASN A 71 0.56 15.12 -6.65
N VAL A 72 0.28 15.37 -5.38
CA VAL A 72 -0.11 16.70 -4.91
C VAL A 72 0.98 17.23 -3.98
N PRO A 73 2.03 17.84 -4.52
CA PRO A 73 3.17 18.30 -3.73
C PRO A 73 2.77 19.34 -2.67
N ASN A 74 1.68 20.04 -2.88
CA ASN A 74 1.20 21.11 -1.99
C ASN A 74 0.29 20.58 -0.86
N ALA A 75 -0.09 19.31 -0.85
CA ALA A 75 -0.89 18.75 0.22
C ALA A 75 -0.03 18.46 1.45
N SER A 76 -0.28 19.19 2.54
CA SER A 76 0.44 19.06 3.81
C SER A 76 -0.33 18.24 4.85
N VAL A 77 -1.64 18.06 4.68
CA VAL A 77 -2.48 17.29 5.60
C VAL A 77 -3.30 16.26 4.83
N MET A 78 -3.27 15.03 5.31
CA MET A 78 -4.17 13.96 4.87
C MET A 78 -4.99 13.47 6.05
N VAL A 79 -6.31 13.40 5.88
CA VAL A 79 -7.23 12.83 6.86
C VAL A 79 -7.88 11.60 6.24
N ILE A 80 -7.71 10.45 6.85
CA ILE A 80 -8.30 9.17 6.40
C ILE A 80 -9.40 8.79 7.37
N LEU A 81 -10.65 8.92 6.93
CA LEU A 81 -11.82 8.52 7.71
C LEU A 81 -11.98 7.00 7.67
N GLU A 82 -12.49 6.44 8.78
CA GLU A 82 -12.66 4.99 8.93
C GLU A 82 -11.39 4.20 8.58
N ALA A 83 -10.24 4.68 9.04
CA ALA A 83 -8.93 4.10 8.75
C ALA A 83 -8.83 2.59 9.07
N GLN A 84 -9.63 2.09 10.01
CA GLN A 84 -9.72 0.66 10.36
C GLN A 84 -10.20 -0.23 9.21
N ARG A 85 -10.86 0.34 8.21
CA ARG A 85 -11.38 -0.39 7.03
C ARG A 85 -10.32 -0.60 5.94
N PHE A 86 -9.16 0.05 6.08
CA PHE A 86 -8.06 -0.03 5.11
C PHE A 86 -7.03 -1.09 5.54
N GLY A 87 -6.41 -1.73 4.57
CA GLY A 87 -5.22 -2.55 4.80
C GLY A 87 -3.97 -1.69 5.02
N LEU A 88 -2.94 -2.26 5.68
CA LEU A 88 -1.68 -1.56 5.94
C LEU A 88 -1.01 -1.03 4.67
N ALA A 89 -0.97 -1.83 3.61
CA ALA A 89 -0.41 -1.41 2.32
C ALA A 89 -1.15 -0.21 1.74
N GLN A 90 -2.49 -0.17 1.82
CA GLN A 90 -3.29 0.94 1.34
C GLN A 90 -3.04 2.22 2.16
N LEU A 91 -3.03 2.10 3.50
CA LEU A 91 -2.72 3.24 4.39
C LEU A 91 -1.33 3.80 4.10
N HIS A 92 -0.34 2.93 3.89
CA HIS A 92 1.03 3.35 3.55
C HIS A 92 1.08 4.08 2.20
N GLN A 93 0.41 3.57 1.18
CA GLN A 93 0.30 4.24 -0.13
C GLN A 93 -0.37 5.61 -0.03
N LEU A 94 -1.47 5.70 0.73
CA LEU A 94 -2.19 6.96 0.94
C LEU A 94 -1.31 7.96 1.68
N ARG A 95 -0.67 7.57 2.78
CA ARG A 95 0.27 8.43 3.51
C ARG A 95 1.38 8.97 2.60
N GLY A 96 1.90 8.15 1.70
CA GLY A 96 2.92 8.53 0.72
C GLY A 96 2.47 9.54 -0.34
N ARG A 97 1.19 9.96 -0.35
CA ARG A 97 0.67 10.99 -1.27
C ARG A 97 0.86 12.40 -0.75
N VAL A 98 1.08 12.57 0.55
CA VAL A 98 1.42 13.86 1.18
C VAL A 98 2.86 13.85 1.64
N GLY A 99 3.43 15.03 1.91
CA GLY A 99 4.79 15.13 2.45
C GLY A 99 5.91 15.04 1.41
N ARG A 100 5.62 15.31 0.15
CA ARG A 100 6.64 15.36 -0.91
C ARG A 100 7.22 16.75 -1.13
N GLY A 101 6.71 17.74 -0.41
CA GLY A 101 7.25 19.10 -0.37
C GLY A 101 8.28 19.30 0.74
N ALA A 102 8.78 20.53 0.87
CA ALA A 102 9.75 20.91 1.92
C ALA A 102 9.08 21.08 3.30
N ASP A 103 7.77 21.20 3.37
CA ASP A 103 7.02 21.48 4.59
C ASP A 103 6.69 20.19 5.36
N GLN A 104 6.55 20.33 6.67
CA GLN A 104 6.10 19.24 7.53
C GLN A 104 4.68 18.84 7.15
N SER A 105 4.43 17.53 7.03
CA SER A 105 3.15 16.99 6.61
C SER A 105 2.59 16.02 7.65
N TYR A 106 1.27 15.95 7.69
CA TYR A 106 0.54 15.16 8.67
C TYR A 106 -0.41 14.19 7.96
N CYS A 107 -0.45 12.95 8.45
CA CYS A 107 -1.44 11.96 8.07
C CYS A 107 -2.25 11.58 9.31
N ILE A 108 -3.53 11.93 9.33
CA ILE A 108 -4.44 11.74 10.46
C ILE A 108 -5.34 10.55 10.15
N LEU A 109 -5.26 9.51 10.99
CA LEU A 109 -6.10 8.33 10.89
C LEU A 109 -7.28 8.45 11.86
N VAL A 110 -8.49 8.54 11.31
CA VAL A 110 -9.73 8.63 12.10
C VAL A 110 -10.36 7.25 12.19
N THR A 111 -10.59 6.79 13.42
CA THR A 111 -11.15 5.47 13.71
C THR A 111 -12.28 5.56 14.75
N PRO A 112 -13.20 4.58 14.80
CA PRO A 112 -14.12 4.46 15.92
C PRO A 112 -13.38 4.24 17.25
N TYR A 113 -14.01 4.60 18.36
CA TYR A 113 -13.43 4.42 19.69
C TYR A 113 -13.10 2.95 20.02
N LYS A 114 -13.98 2.02 19.60
CA LYS A 114 -13.80 0.58 19.82
C LYS A 114 -13.21 -0.06 18.58
N LEU A 115 -12.01 -0.58 18.71
CA LEU A 115 -11.31 -1.36 17.67
C LEU A 115 -11.06 -2.78 18.19
N SER A 116 -11.05 -3.76 17.29
CA SER A 116 -10.49 -5.07 17.60
C SER A 116 -8.98 -4.95 17.85
N GLU A 117 -8.41 -5.91 18.59
CA GLU A 117 -6.98 -5.90 18.94
C GLU A 117 -6.09 -5.86 17.69
N ASP A 118 -6.40 -6.67 16.68
CA ASP A 118 -5.62 -6.72 15.44
C ASP A 118 -5.74 -5.41 14.63
N THR A 119 -6.91 -4.80 14.63
CA THR A 119 -7.10 -3.50 13.98
C THR A 119 -6.31 -2.41 14.69
N ARG A 120 -6.31 -2.43 16.03
CA ARG A 120 -5.51 -1.50 16.84
C ARG A 120 -4.03 -1.64 16.51
N LYS A 121 -3.49 -2.87 16.52
CA LYS A 121 -2.10 -3.16 16.15
C LYS A 121 -1.75 -2.60 14.77
N ARG A 122 -2.66 -2.73 13.77
CA ARG A 122 -2.45 -2.16 12.44
C ARG A 122 -2.34 -0.64 12.45
N ILE A 123 -3.23 0.03 13.17
CA ILE A 123 -3.21 1.50 13.27
C ILE A 123 -1.95 1.96 14.01
N ASP A 124 -1.60 1.32 15.12
CA ASP A 124 -0.41 1.66 15.93
C ASP A 124 0.88 1.55 15.06
N ILE A 125 1.03 0.47 14.29
CA ILE A 125 2.17 0.31 13.37
C ILE A 125 2.25 1.45 12.35
N MET A 126 1.12 1.89 11.81
CA MET A 126 1.09 3.02 10.88
C MET A 126 1.49 4.34 11.54
N CYS A 127 1.25 4.50 12.84
CA CYS A 127 1.67 5.68 13.61
C CYS A 127 3.16 5.62 13.99
N ASP A 128 3.66 4.42 14.30
CA ASP A 128 5.00 4.23 14.88
C ASP A 128 6.13 4.26 13.86
N THR A 129 5.86 3.91 12.58
CA THR A 129 6.91 3.83 11.57
C THR A 129 6.51 4.36 10.20
N ASN A 130 7.50 4.96 9.52
CA ASN A 130 7.41 5.34 8.11
C ASN A 130 8.10 4.32 7.18
N ASP A 131 8.75 3.31 7.74
CA ASP A 131 9.47 2.29 7.00
C ASP A 131 8.50 1.29 6.35
N GLY A 132 8.44 1.31 5.01
CA GLY A 132 7.59 0.43 4.23
C GLY A 132 7.89 -1.06 4.42
N PHE A 133 9.15 -1.44 4.69
CA PHE A 133 9.50 -2.84 4.95
C PHE A 133 8.94 -3.32 6.29
N ARG A 134 9.04 -2.51 7.33
CA ARG A 134 8.43 -2.82 8.65
C ARG A 134 6.92 -2.92 8.57
N ILE A 135 6.28 -2.07 7.77
CA ILE A 135 4.84 -2.12 7.54
C ILE A 135 4.45 -3.39 6.78
N ALA A 136 5.19 -3.77 5.74
CA ALA A 136 4.95 -4.99 4.97
C ALA A 136 5.15 -6.26 5.82
N GLU A 137 6.21 -6.32 6.63
CA GLU A 137 6.45 -7.41 7.57
C GLU A 137 5.32 -7.55 8.60
N ALA A 138 4.85 -6.42 9.12
CA ALA A 138 3.74 -6.39 10.06
C ALA A 138 2.41 -6.83 9.40
N ASP A 139 2.14 -6.39 8.16
CA ASP A 139 0.96 -6.82 7.41
C ASP A 139 0.95 -8.33 7.19
N LEU A 140 2.11 -8.90 6.85
CA LEU A 140 2.27 -10.34 6.71
C LEU A 140 2.04 -11.10 8.04
N LYS A 141 2.60 -10.60 9.14
CA LYS A 141 2.41 -11.21 10.47
C LYS A 141 0.96 -11.16 10.95
N LEU A 142 0.25 -10.05 10.69
CA LEU A 142 -1.14 -9.86 11.11
C LEU A 142 -2.14 -10.66 10.27
N ARG A 143 -1.84 -10.91 8.99
CA ARG A 143 -2.67 -11.76 8.13
C ARG A 143 -2.55 -13.24 8.50
N GLY A 144 -1.43 -13.64 9.09
CA GLY A 144 -1.15 -15.03 9.43
C GLY A 144 -0.88 -15.93 8.21
N PRO A 145 -0.42 -17.15 8.43
CA PRO A 145 -0.12 -18.09 7.33
C PRO A 145 -1.37 -18.55 6.55
N GLY A 146 -2.59 -18.39 7.10
CA GLY A 146 -3.84 -18.82 6.44
C GLY A 146 -4.28 -17.96 5.26
N ASP A 147 -3.93 -16.67 5.23
CA ASP A 147 -4.30 -15.78 4.12
C ASP A 147 -3.36 -15.89 2.90
N LEU A 148 -2.21 -16.56 3.06
CA LEU A 148 -1.37 -16.95 1.93
C LEU A 148 -2.03 -18.04 1.07
N GLU A 149 -2.97 -18.81 1.62
CA GLU A 149 -3.78 -19.77 0.87
C GLU A 149 -4.88 -19.12 0.01
N GLY A 150 -5.33 -17.90 0.36
CA GLY A 150 -6.36 -17.16 -0.39
C GLY A 150 -5.86 -16.56 -1.72
N THR A 151 -4.56 -16.46 -1.94
CA THR A 151 -3.95 -16.05 -3.21
C THR A 151 -3.59 -17.25 -4.10
N GLN A 152 -4.49 -18.21 -4.24
CA GLN A 152 -4.39 -19.28 -5.25
C GLN A 152 -4.42 -18.78 -6.71
N GLN A 153 -4.32 -17.47 -6.95
CA GLN A 153 -4.21 -16.93 -8.31
C GLN A 153 -2.78 -16.85 -8.87
N SER A 154 -1.77 -17.13 -8.07
CA SER A 154 -0.40 -17.37 -8.55
C SER A 154 0.17 -18.61 -7.89
N GLY A 155 -0.33 -19.72 -8.33
CA GLY A 155 -0.07 -21.10 -8.09
C GLY A 155 1.31 -21.55 -7.65
N MET A 156 1.86 -21.14 -6.50
CA MET A 156 2.89 -21.88 -5.83
C MET A 156 2.92 -21.55 -4.34
N ALA A 157 2.52 -22.54 -3.52
CA ALA A 157 3.00 -22.61 -2.16
C ALA A 157 4.52 -22.81 -2.21
N PHE A 158 5.30 -21.82 -1.78
CA PHE A 158 6.72 -22.01 -1.51
C PHE A 158 6.83 -22.88 -0.27
N ASP A 159 6.85 -24.19 -0.47
CA ASP A 159 7.15 -25.15 0.59
C ASP A 159 8.67 -25.12 0.87
N LEU A 160 9.08 -24.11 1.63
CA LEU A 160 10.44 -24.01 2.13
C LEU A 160 10.55 -24.92 3.35
N LYS A 161 11.24 -26.03 3.22
CA LYS A 161 11.37 -27.08 4.24
C LYS A 161 12.00 -26.62 5.56
N ILE A 162 12.73 -25.51 5.57
CA ILE A 162 13.56 -25.05 6.70
C ILE A 162 13.43 -23.56 6.99
N ALA A 163 12.73 -22.78 6.18
CA ALA A 163 12.58 -21.35 6.38
C ALA A 163 11.11 -20.93 6.22
N ASP A 164 10.68 -19.99 7.07
CA ASP A 164 9.40 -19.32 6.98
C ASP A 164 9.65 -17.90 6.48
N ILE A 165 9.17 -17.56 5.29
CA ILE A 165 9.38 -16.24 4.66
C ILE A 165 8.89 -15.10 5.57
N ALA A 166 7.83 -15.35 6.35
CA ALA A 166 7.26 -14.36 7.25
C ALA A 166 8.11 -14.13 8.52
N ARG A 167 8.86 -15.16 8.96
CA ARG A 167 9.66 -15.13 10.19
C ARG A 167 11.13 -14.85 9.91
N ASP A 168 11.63 -15.33 8.78
CA ASP A 168 13.04 -15.40 8.47
C ASP A 168 13.48 -14.40 7.39
N GLY A 169 12.89 -13.20 7.38
CA GLY A 169 13.16 -12.17 6.35
C GLY A 169 14.64 -11.85 6.17
N GLN A 170 15.44 -11.85 7.26
CA GLN A 170 16.89 -11.67 7.17
C GLN A 170 17.56 -12.84 6.46
N LEU A 171 17.11 -14.06 6.70
CA LEU A 171 17.63 -15.25 6.03
C LEU A 171 17.31 -15.23 4.53
N VAL A 172 16.13 -14.76 4.15
CA VAL A 172 15.74 -14.58 2.74
C VAL A 172 16.66 -13.57 2.04
N GLN A 173 16.98 -12.45 2.70
CA GLN A 173 17.90 -11.46 2.15
C GLN A 173 19.32 -12.04 1.99
N MET A 174 19.84 -12.72 3.02
CA MET A 174 21.14 -13.37 2.95
C MET A 174 21.19 -14.43 1.83
N ALA A 175 20.14 -15.23 1.69
CA ALA A 175 20.05 -16.24 0.62
C ALA A 175 20.02 -15.59 -0.77
N ARG A 176 19.36 -14.46 -0.93
CA ARG A 176 19.32 -13.68 -2.18
C ARG A 176 20.70 -13.12 -2.53
N ASP A 177 21.38 -12.54 -1.55
CA ASP A 177 22.72 -11.96 -1.76
C ASP A 177 23.73 -13.05 -2.15
N GLU A 178 23.63 -14.23 -1.54
CA GLU A 178 24.47 -15.38 -1.84
C GLU A 178 24.15 -15.97 -3.22
N ALA A 179 22.87 -16.08 -3.56
CA ALA A 179 22.45 -16.51 -4.89
C ALA A 179 22.96 -15.56 -5.98
N GLN A 180 22.93 -14.24 -5.75
CA GLN A 180 23.45 -13.26 -6.69
C GLN A 180 24.95 -13.45 -6.92
N LYS A 181 25.75 -13.63 -5.86
CA LYS A 181 27.20 -13.91 -5.98
C LYS A 181 27.48 -15.16 -6.82
N ILE A 182 26.69 -16.23 -6.58
CA ILE A 182 26.85 -17.49 -7.35
C ILE A 182 26.54 -17.27 -8.83
N ILE A 183 25.49 -16.48 -9.14
CA ILE A 183 25.13 -16.15 -10.53
C ILE A 183 26.21 -15.29 -11.19
N ASP A 184 26.77 -14.34 -10.45
CA ASP A 184 27.83 -13.45 -10.96
C ASP A 184 29.13 -14.25 -11.21
N GLU A 185 29.44 -15.27 -10.38
CA GLU A 185 30.60 -16.15 -10.56
C GLU A 185 30.41 -17.19 -11.68
N ASP A 186 29.17 -17.64 -11.92
CA ASP A 186 28.85 -18.69 -12.90
C ASP A 186 27.56 -18.35 -13.68
N PRO A 187 27.59 -17.32 -14.54
CA PRO A 187 26.41 -16.85 -15.29
C PRO A 187 25.82 -17.92 -16.22
N GLU A 188 26.65 -18.86 -16.68
CA GLU A 188 26.20 -19.94 -17.57
C GLU A 188 25.70 -21.19 -16.81
N CYS A 189 25.77 -21.21 -15.49
CA CYS A 189 25.35 -22.33 -14.64
C CYS A 189 26.03 -23.67 -15.00
N LYS A 190 27.34 -23.61 -15.28
CA LYS A 190 28.14 -24.75 -15.75
C LYS A 190 29.31 -25.10 -14.85
N SER A 191 29.62 -24.32 -13.85
CA SER A 191 30.76 -24.54 -12.97
C SER A 191 30.57 -25.79 -12.12
N ASN A 192 31.60 -26.66 -12.09
CA ASN A 192 31.63 -27.85 -11.24
C ASN A 192 31.56 -27.48 -9.74
N LYS A 193 31.97 -26.29 -9.37
CA LYS A 193 31.89 -25.77 -7.99
C LYS A 193 30.45 -25.76 -7.44
N TYR A 194 29.47 -25.56 -8.32
CA TYR A 194 28.06 -25.46 -7.97
C TYR A 194 27.17 -26.55 -8.54
N ASP A 195 27.75 -27.68 -8.96
CA ASP A 195 27.08 -28.79 -9.62
C ASP A 195 25.85 -29.32 -8.86
N LEU A 196 25.95 -29.45 -7.54
CA LEU A 196 24.84 -29.90 -6.70
C LEU A 196 23.65 -28.92 -6.76
N LEU A 197 23.92 -27.61 -6.76
CA LEU A 197 22.91 -26.58 -6.85
C LEU A 197 22.23 -26.59 -8.22
N TRP A 198 23.02 -26.58 -9.30
CA TRP A 198 22.49 -26.59 -10.66
C TRP A 198 21.72 -27.86 -10.98
N ASN A 199 22.16 -29.00 -10.52
CA ASN A 199 21.44 -30.28 -10.67
C ASN A 199 20.09 -30.22 -9.93
N ARG A 200 20.06 -29.69 -8.72
CA ARG A 200 18.81 -29.51 -7.97
C ARG A 200 17.83 -28.57 -8.64
N LEU A 201 18.30 -27.44 -9.16
CA LEU A 201 17.47 -26.49 -9.92
C LEU A 201 16.93 -27.11 -11.22
N ARG A 202 17.73 -27.91 -11.93
CA ARG A 202 17.26 -28.64 -13.13
C ARG A 202 16.18 -29.69 -12.78
N GLN A 203 16.28 -30.36 -11.64
CA GLN A 203 15.24 -31.27 -11.16
C GLN A 203 13.94 -30.54 -10.82
N LEU A 204 14.02 -29.39 -10.14
CA LEU A 204 12.86 -28.55 -9.79
C LEU A 204 12.17 -27.99 -11.04
N ARG A 205 12.92 -27.60 -12.08
CA ARG A 205 12.35 -27.19 -13.37
C ARG A 205 11.57 -28.28 -14.09
N LYS A 206 11.98 -29.55 -13.97
CA LYS A 206 11.25 -30.67 -14.55
C LYS A 206 9.91 -30.96 -13.88
N THR A 207 9.68 -30.45 -12.67
CA THR A 207 8.41 -30.57 -11.94
C THR A 207 7.44 -29.40 -12.20
N ASN A 208 7.50 -28.75 -13.36
CA ASN A 208 6.57 -27.73 -13.86
C ASN A 208 6.48 -26.41 -13.04
N ILE A 209 7.58 -25.99 -12.45
CA ILE A 209 7.64 -24.64 -11.85
C ILE A 209 8.05 -23.65 -12.94
N ASN A 210 7.07 -22.89 -13.47
CA ASN A 210 7.33 -21.84 -14.45
C ASN A 210 7.81 -20.55 -13.73
N TRP A 211 9.11 -20.44 -13.51
CA TRP A 211 9.74 -19.30 -12.82
C TRP A 211 9.65 -17.98 -13.59
N ALA A 212 9.33 -18.02 -14.89
CA ALA A 212 9.18 -16.83 -15.73
C ALA A 212 7.88 -16.04 -15.45
N ALA A 213 6.97 -16.55 -14.63
CA ALA A 213 5.73 -15.89 -14.24
C ALA A 213 5.84 -15.09 -12.93
N ILE A 214 7.05 -14.94 -12.37
CA ILE A 214 7.31 -14.30 -11.05
C ILE A 214 8.05 -12.96 -11.22
N SER A 215 8.13 -12.43 -12.44
CA SER A 215 8.70 -11.10 -12.71
C SER A 215 7.61 -10.05 -12.84
#